data_309bcef21f192d7568dcc97d7570f560
#
_entry.id   309bcef21f192d7568dcc97d7570f560
#
_cell.length_a   1.000
_cell.length_b   1.000
_cell.length_c   1.000
_cell.angle_alpha   90.00
_cell.angle_beta   90.00
_cell.angle_gamma   90.00
#
_symmetry.space_group_name_H-M   'P 1'
#
loop_
_entity.id
_entity.type
_entity.pdbx_description
1 polymer ?
#
loop_
_entity_poly.entity_id
_entity_poly.type
_entity_poly.pdbx_seq_one_letter_code
_entity_poly.pdbx_strand_id
1 'polypeptide(L)'
;IEADPDTGFRPGDYVFVPGANCYGEIRGLFGGAARTLVSKADRVTRIDRAWGPEGALLALAATARHAMAGLHVEMPDLVVGHGVLGRLLARLAIAAGAPAPTVWEIDADRATGARGYEVVHPDDDPRRDYRAIYDASGNGALLDTLIGRIAKGGEVVLAGFYTAPLSFAFPPAFMKEARLRVAAEWTHDDLAATRALVEAGALRLDGLITHTRTAAEAPEAYATAFN
;
A
#
# COMPACT_ATOMS: atom_id res chain seq x y z
N ILE A 1 4.86 -27.29 3.55
CA ILE A 1 3.93 -27.36 2.41
C ILE A 1 3.83 -28.83 1.98
N GLU A 2 2.63 -29.36 1.88
CA GLU A 2 2.31 -30.48 1.01
C GLU A 2 2.00 -29.85 -0.36
N ALA A 3 2.68 -30.28 -1.39
CA ALA A 3 2.53 -29.71 -2.72
C ALA A 3 2.27 -30.85 -3.72
N ASP A 4 1.35 -30.61 -4.65
CA ASP A 4 1.18 -31.46 -5.80
C ASP A 4 2.47 -31.41 -6.65
N PRO A 5 3.11 -32.54 -6.96
CA PRO A 5 4.35 -32.61 -7.72
C PRO A 5 4.31 -31.87 -9.07
N ASP A 6 3.14 -31.84 -9.71
CA ASP A 6 2.95 -31.23 -11.03
C ASP A 6 2.92 -29.68 -10.98
N THR A 7 2.87 -29.08 -9.78
CA THR A 7 2.81 -27.62 -9.61
C THR A 7 4.15 -26.94 -9.60
N GLY A 8 5.25 -27.69 -9.56
CA GLY A 8 6.60 -27.19 -9.42
C GLY A 8 6.98 -26.72 -8.01
N PHE A 9 6.05 -26.73 -7.05
CA PHE A 9 6.34 -26.44 -5.64
C PHE A 9 6.80 -27.72 -4.92
N ARG A 10 7.62 -27.51 -3.87
CA ARG A 10 8.17 -28.62 -3.06
C ARG A 10 7.95 -28.34 -1.57
N PRO A 11 7.84 -29.40 -0.74
CA PRO A 11 7.91 -29.23 0.72
C PRO A 11 9.16 -28.44 1.12
N GLY A 12 8.98 -27.41 1.96
CA GLY A 12 10.06 -26.51 2.38
C GLY A 12 10.17 -25.22 1.58
N ASP A 13 9.50 -25.09 0.44
CA ASP A 13 9.41 -23.81 -0.28
C ASP A 13 8.77 -22.73 0.61
N TYR A 14 9.31 -21.54 0.58
CA TYR A 14 8.75 -20.37 1.24
C TYR A 14 7.91 -19.60 0.24
N VAL A 15 6.67 -19.30 0.62
CA VAL A 15 5.70 -18.76 -0.35
C VAL A 15 4.87 -17.64 0.25
N PHE A 16 4.53 -16.68 -0.59
CA PHE A 16 3.49 -15.70 -0.34
C PHE A 16 2.16 -16.20 -0.89
N VAL A 17 1.12 -16.12 -0.09
CA VAL A 17 -0.25 -16.49 -0.46
C VAL A 17 -1.14 -15.25 -0.27
N PRO A 18 -1.68 -14.67 -1.34
CA PRO A 18 -2.46 -13.42 -1.29
C PRO A 18 -3.88 -13.60 -0.73
N GLY A 19 -4.11 -14.63 0.04
CA GLY A 19 -5.40 -15.05 0.54
C GLY A 19 -5.77 -16.42 -0.05
N ALA A 20 -6.33 -17.29 0.79
CA ALA A 20 -6.55 -18.69 0.43
C ALA A 20 -7.68 -18.84 -0.59
N ASN A 21 -8.77 -18.10 -0.42
CA ASN A 21 -9.98 -18.19 -1.27
C ASN A 21 -10.47 -19.64 -1.47
N CYS A 22 -10.25 -20.47 -0.44
CA CYS A 22 -10.41 -21.93 -0.51
C CYS A 22 -11.65 -22.42 0.26
N TYR A 23 -12.46 -21.50 0.77
CA TYR A 23 -13.60 -21.82 1.62
C TYR A 23 -14.95 -21.86 0.85
N GLY A 24 -14.91 -22.25 -0.41
CA GLY A 24 -16.08 -22.39 -1.25
C GLY A 24 -16.82 -21.07 -1.49
N GLU A 25 -18.06 -20.98 -1.05
CA GLU A 25 -18.91 -19.81 -1.25
C GLU A 25 -18.70 -18.71 -0.20
N ILE A 26 -17.93 -18.96 0.87
CA ILE A 26 -17.64 -17.98 1.90
C ILE A 26 -16.63 -16.97 1.38
N ARG A 27 -17.11 -15.84 0.90
CA ARG A 27 -16.30 -14.80 0.25
C ARG A 27 -15.56 -13.87 1.20
N GLY A 28 -16.01 -13.76 2.46
CA GLY A 28 -15.39 -12.91 3.48
C GLY A 28 -14.12 -13.48 4.12
N LEU A 29 -13.78 -14.74 3.85
CA LEU A 29 -12.60 -15.39 4.39
C LEU A 29 -11.43 -15.33 3.39
N PHE A 30 -10.86 -14.15 3.22
CA PHE A 30 -9.68 -13.96 2.36
C PHE A 30 -8.42 -14.58 2.94
N GLY A 31 -8.40 -14.84 4.24
CA GLY A 31 -7.24 -14.88 5.08
C GLY A 31 -6.27 -16.00 4.86
N GLY A 32 -4.99 -15.62 4.90
CA GLY A 32 -3.87 -16.52 5.16
C GLY A 32 -3.49 -16.61 6.64
N ALA A 33 -4.23 -15.97 7.56
CA ALA A 33 -3.96 -15.99 9.00
C ALA A 33 -4.44 -17.31 9.65
N ALA A 34 -3.90 -18.42 9.17
CA ALA A 34 -4.20 -19.76 9.65
C ALA A 34 -2.92 -20.59 9.77
N ARG A 35 -2.94 -21.60 10.68
CA ARG A 35 -1.82 -22.52 10.82
C ARG A 35 -1.53 -23.26 9.51
N THR A 36 -2.57 -23.66 8.82
CA THR A 36 -2.52 -24.35 7.52
C THR A 36 -3.67 -23.84 6.66
N LEU A 37 -3.43 -23.74 5.39
CA LEU A 37 -4.43 -23.38 4.40
C LEU A 37 -4.22 -24.17 3.12
N VAL A 38 -5.25 -24.27 2.29
CA VAL A 38 -5.18 -24.84 0.96
C VAL A 38 -5.36 -23.69 -0.04
N SER A 39 -4.49 -23.66 -1.04
CA SER A 39 -4.57 -22.66 -2.12
C SER A 39 -4.22 -23.31 -3.45
N LYS A 40 -4.76 -22.80 -4.54
CA LYS A 40 -4.33 -23.20 -5.89
C LYS A 40 -2.89 -22.73 -6.12
N ALA A 41 -2.10 -23.53 -6.82
CA ALA A 41 -0.70 -23.24 -7.11
C ALA A 41 -0.50 -21.94 -7.90
N ASP A 42 -1.39 -21.63 -8.82
CA ASP A 42 -1.38 -20.42 -9.64
C ASP A 42 -1.60 -19.13 -8.82
N ARG A 43 -2.10 -19.25 -7.59
CA ARG A 43 -2.28 -18.14 -6.66
C ARG A 43 -1.10 -17.95 -5.69
N VAL A 44 -0.15 -18.86 -5.71
CA VAL A 44 0.96 -18.89 -4.76
C VAL A 44 2.22 -18.38 -5.43
N THR A 45 2.93 -17.48 -4.77
CA THR A 45 4.18 -16.92 -5.28
C THR A 45 5.34 -17.36 -4.39
N ARG A 46 6.35 -18.04 -4.99
CA ARG A 46 7.58 -18.38 -4.27
C ARG A 46 8.35 -17.09 -3.95
N ILE A 47 8.81 -16.99 -2.71
CA ILE A 47 9.61 -15.87 -2.21
C ILE A 47 10.86 -16.38 -1.51
N ASP A 48 11.85 -15.51 -1.35
CA ASP A 48 13.04 -15.84 -0.57
C ASP A 48 12.67 -15.97 0.92
N ARG A 49 13.14 -17.05 1.53
CA ARG A 49 12.97 -17.31 2.96
C ARG A 49 13.60 -16.20 3.83
N ALA A 50 14.65 -15.56 3.35
CA ALA A 50 15.31 -14.46 4.04
C ALA A 50 14.40 -13.23 4.26
N TRP A 51 13.31 -13.09 3.50
CA TRP A 51 12.34 -12.00 3.72
C TRP A 51 11.51 -12.18 4.99
N GLY A 52 11.44 -13.41 5.52
CA GLY A 52 10.72 -13.68 6.77
C GLY A 52 9.29 -13.14 6.76
N PRO A 53 8.84 -12.51 7.87
CA PRO A 53 7.50 -11.92 7.96
C PRO A 53 7.24 -10.78 6.95
N GLU A 54 8.28 -10.08 6.52
CA GLU A 54 8.19 -8.97 5.56
C GLU A 54 7.66 -9.42 4.20
N GLY A 55 7.81 -10.70 3.85
CA GLY A 55 7.19 -11.27 2.66
C GLY A 55 5.68 -11.12 2.58
N ALA A 56 4.98 -11.00 3.72
CA ALA A 56 3.55 -10.72 3.77
C ALA A 56 3.19 -9.32 3.24
N LEU A 57 4.15 -8.39 3.24
CA LEU A 57 3.94 -7.02 2.76
C LEU A 57 3.87 -6.93 1.23
N LEU A 58 4.17 -8.00 0.49
CA LEU A 58 4.08 -8.01 -0.97
C LEU A 58 2.70 -7.62 -1.48
N ALA A 59 1.61 -7.98 -0.78
CA ALA A 59 0.26 -7.55 -1.16
C ALA A 59 0.14 -6.02 -1.15
N LEU A 60 0.50 -5.37 -0.03
CA LEU A 60 0.43 -3.93 0.11
C LEU A 60 1.42 -3.21 -0.82
N ALA A 61 2.59 -3.80 -1.05
CA ALA A 61 3.56 -3.26 -1.99
C ALA A 61 3.06 -3.33 -3.44
N ALA A 62 2.38 -4.42 -3.81
CA ALA A 62 1.72 -4.55 -5.11
C ALA A 62 0.54 -3.55 -5.26
N THR A 63 -0.25 -3.34 -4.19
CA THR A 63 -1.29 -2.31 -4.15
C THR A 63 -0.70 -0.91 -4.35
N ALA A 64 0.38 -0.56 -3.65
CA ALA A 64 1.06 0.71 -3.82
C ALA A 64 1.56 0.90 -5.26
N ARG A 65 2.17 -0.17 -5.84
CA ARG A 65 2.59 -0.14 -7.24
C ARG A 65 1.42 0.04 -8.20
N HIS A 66 0.32 -0.68 -7.99
CA HIS A 66 -0.88 -0.56 -8.81
C HIS A 66 -1.44 0.86 -8.82
N ALA A 67 -1.45 1.52 -7.66
CA ALA A 67 -1.88 2.92 -7.56
C ALA A 67 -1.04 3.86 -8.43
N MET A 68 0.23 3.52 -8.70
CA MET A 68 1.16 4.29 -9.54
C MET A 68 1.29 3.71 -10.96
N ALA A 69 0.57 2.64 -11.31
CA ALA A 69 0.60 2.03 -12.63
C ALA A 69 -0.50 2.60 -13.54
N GLY A 70 -0.23 2.64 -14.83
CA GLY A 70 -1.21 3.05 -15.83
C GLY A 70 -0.66 4.06 -16.83
N LEU A 71 -1.45 4.34 -17.87
CA LEU A 71 -1.12 5.35 -18.85
C LEU A 71 -1.43 6.75 -18.27
N HIS A 72 -0.50 7.66 -18.44
CA HIS A 72 -0.63 9.06 -17.99
C HIS A 72 -0.78 9.25 -16.48
N VAL A 73 -0.26 8.31 -15.69
CA VAL A 73 -0.22 8.44 -14.23
C VAL A 73 0.99 9.28 -13.83
N GLU A 74 0.74 10.35 -13.08
CA GLU A 74 1.79 11.13 -12.45
C GLU A 74 2.27 10.42 -11.16
N MET A 75 3.57 10.39 -10.94
CA MET A 75 4.14 9.91 -9.68
C MET A 75 3.76 10.84 -8.53
N PRO A 76 3.64 10.34 -7.29
CA PRO A 76 3.25 11.18 -6.17
C PRO A 76 4.24 12.32 -5.92
N ASP A 77 3.75 13.55 -5.94
CA ASP A 77 4.44 14.72 -5.39
C ASP A 77 4.20 14.82 -3.87
N LEU A 78 3.02 14.37 -3.43
CA LEU A 78 2.62 14.30 -2.04
C LEU A 78 1.98 12.94 -1.75
N VAL A 79 2.37 12.36 -0.63
CA VAL A 79 1.69 11.19 -0.05
C VAL A 79 1.07 11.62 1.28
N VAL A 80 -0.20 11.30 1.50
CA VAL A 80 -0.92 11.62 2.74
C VAL A 80 -1.07 10.36 3.58
N GLY A 81 -0.51 10.40 4.79
CA GLY A 81 -0.42 9.27 5.71
C GLY A 81 0.91 8.50 5.58
N HIS A 82 1.63 8.34 6.70
CA HIS A 82 2.91 7.65 6.78
C HIS A 82 2.79 6.23 7.38
N GLY A 83 1.65 5.59 7.17
CA GLY A 83 1.43 4.16 7.44
C GLY A 83 2.19 3.27 6.44
N VAL A 84 1.97 1.95 6.50
CA VAL A 84 2.66 0.99 5.61
C VAL A 84 2.46 1.33 4.14
N LEU A 85 1.22 1.62 3.72
CA LEU A 85 0.92 1.94 2.31
C LEU A 85 1.58 3.25 1.88
N GLY A 86 1.51 4.31 2.69
CA GLY A 86 2.15 5.59 2.36
C GLY A 86 3.67 5.48 2.26
N ARG A 87 4.31 4.74 3.18
CA ARG A 87 5.75 4.44 3.12
C ARG A 87 6.13 3.67 1.84
N LEU A 88 5.30 2.71 1.44
CA LEU A 88 5.52 1.95 0.21
C LEU A 88 5.36 2.82 -1.04
N LEU A 89 4.35 3.69 -1.10
CA LEU A 89 4.17 4.65 -2.18
C LEU A 89 5.41 5.55 -2.33
N ALA A 90 5.91 6.12 -1.23
CA ALA A 90 7.10 6.97 -1.26
C ALA A 90 8.35 6.21 -1.72
N ARG A 91 8.58 5.00 -1.18
CA ARG A 91 9.73 4.16 -1.56
C ARG A 91 9.67 3.72 -3.02
N LEU A 92 8.48 3.37 -3.52
CA LEU A 92 8.29 2.95 -4.92
C LEU A 92 8.47 4.12 -5.89
N ALA A 93 8.00 5.32 -5.55
CA ALA A 93 8.25 6.51 -6.37
C ALA A 93 9.76 6.75 -6.54
N ILE A 94 10.52 6.68 -5.44
CA ILE A 94 11.98 6.81 -5.48
C ILE A 94 12.62 5.67 -6.27
N ALA A 95 12.18 4.43 -6.08
CA ALA A 95 12.70 3.27 -6.81
C ALA A 95 12.42 3.36 -8.32
N ALA A 96 11.34 4.04 -8.71
CA ALA A 96 11.02 4.34 -10.12
C ALA A 96 11.83 5.53 -10.68
N GLY A 97 12.72 6.15 -9.89
CA GLY A 97 13.53 7.28 -10.31
C GLY A 97 12.80 8.65 -10.28
N ALA A 98 11.61 8.70 -9.70
CA ALA A 98 10.90 9.96 -9.50
C ALA A 98 11.56 10.79 -8.37
N PRO A 99 11.36 12.12 -8.36
CA PRO A 99 11.71 12.94 -7.21
C PRO A 99 11.04 12.40 -5.94
N ALA A 100 11.74 12.48 -4.81
CA ALA A 100 11.18 12.06 -3.53
C ALA A 100 9.92 12.88 -3.20
N PRO A 101 8.79 12.24 -2.91
CA PRO A 101 7.58 12.96 -2.53
C PRO A 101 7.72 13.58 -1.14
N THR A 102 6.99 14.65 -0.87
CA THR A 102 6.66 15.06 0.48
C THR A 102 5.67 14.05 1.07
N VAL A 103 5.79 13.74 2.35
CA VAL A 103 4.83 12.85 3.03
C VAL A 103 4.20 13.62 4.20
N TRP A 104 2.87 13.61 4.30
CA TRP A 104 2.15 14.19 5.43
C TRP A 104 1.86 13.15 6.49
N GLU A 105 2.15 13.50 7.74
CA GLU A 105 1.75 12.71 8.91
C GLU A 105 1.46 13.65 10.09
N ILE A 106 0.37 13.39 10.79
CA ILE A 106 -0.05 14.16 11.97
C ILE A 106 0.43 13.56 13.29
N ASP A 107 0.72 12.26 13.28
CA ASP A 107 1.20 11.51 14.44
C ASP A 107 2.73 11.57 14.47
N ALA A 108 3.30 12.18 15.51
CA ALA A 108 4.73 12.35 15.66
C ALA A 108 5.51 11.03 15.73
N ASP A 109 4.92 9.98 16.31
CA ASP A 109 5.55 8.66 16.38
C ASP A 109 5.61 7.99 14.99
N ARG A 110 4.56 8.15 14.20
CA ARG A 110 4.50 7.66 12.82
C ARG A 110 5.35 8.49 11.87
N ALA A 111 5.61 9.76 12.16
CA ALA A 111 6.44 10.62 11.32
C ALA A 111 7.91 10.16 11.24
N THR A 112 8.32 9.24 12.10
CA THR A 112 9.70 8.72 12.15
C THR A 112 9.95 7.62 11.10
N GLY A 113 11.23 7.30 10.85
CA GLY A 113 11.64 6.16 10.01
C GLY A 113 11.49 6.37 8.50
N ALA A 114 11.37 7.61 8.04
CA ALA A 114 11.44 7.96 6.62
C ALA A 114 12.79 7.59 6.02
N ARG A 115 12.80 7.21 4.75
CA ARG A 115 14.02 6.82 4.02
C ARG A 115 14.07 7.47 2.65
N GLY A 116 14.86 8.52 2.54
CA GLY A 116 15.07 9.23 1.29
C GLY A 116 13.96 10.20 0.89
N TYR A 117 13.02 10.50 1.78
CA TYR A 117 11.96 11.48 1.61
C TYR A 117 11.71 12.22 2.93
N GLU A 118 11.02 13.35 2.86
CA GLU A 118 10.68 14.18 3.99
C GLU A 118 9.26 13.86 4.50
N VAL A 119 9.10 13.85 5.83
CA VAL A 119 7.78 13.77 6.49
C VAL A 119 7.54 15.07 7.21
N VAL A 120 6.42 15.71 6.92
CA VAL A 120 6.04 17.00 7.48
C VAL A 120 4.63 16.97 8.06
N HIS A 121 4.36 17.78 9.05
CA HIS A 121 2.98 18.02 9.48
C HIS A 121 2.25 18.83 8.40
N PRO A 122 0.98 18.52 8.04
CA PRO A 122 0.23 19.23 7.01
C PRO A 122 0.17 20.76 7.20
N ASP A 123 0.16 21.23 8.45
CA ASP A 123 0.11 22.66 8.78
C ASP A 123 1.42 23.40 8.48
N ASP A 124 2.54 22.66 8.48
CA ASP A 124 3.87 23.20 8.21
C ASP A 124 4.20 23.23 6.71
N ASP A 125 3.36 22.63 5.89
CA ASP A 125 3.54 22.57 4.44
C ASP A 125 2.80 23.73 3.74
N PRO A 126 3.51 24.73 3.20
CA PRO A 126 2.90 25.86 2.49
C PRO A 126 2.50 25.53 1.04
N ARG A 127 2.95 24.42 0.47
CA ARG A 127 2.80 24.10 -0.96
C ARG A 127 1.35 23.93 -1.39
N ARG A 128 0.99 24.47 -2.57
CA ARG A 128 -0.39 24.51 -3.12
C ARG A 128 -0.45 24.19 -4.61
N ASP A 129 0.55 23.49 -5.15
CA ASP A 129 0.72 23.21 -6.58
C ASP A 129 1.15 21.76 -6.84
N TYR A 130 0.70 20.83 -6.01
CA TYR A 130 0.96 19.41 -6.20
C TYR A 130 0.30 18.91 -7.49
N ARG A 131 1.05 18.22 -8.35
CA ARG A 131 0.49 17.62 -9.57
C ARG A 131 -0.25 16.34 -9.27
N ALA A 132 0.26 15.55 -8.33
CA ALA A 132 -0.37 14.29 -7.90
C ALA A 132 -0.24 14.12 -6.38
N ILE A 133 -1.39 13.99 -5.72
CA ILE A 133 -1.50 13.69 -4.29
C ILE A 133 -2.04 12.27 -4.16
N TYR A 134 -1.31 11.41 -3.46
CA TYR A 134 -1.74 10.04 -3.17
C TYR A 134 -2.20 9.96 -1.72
N ASP A 135 -3.50 9.83 -1.51
CA ASP A 135 -4.08 9.73 -0.18
C ASP A 135 -4.16 8.27 0.28
N ALA A 136 -3.33 7.94 1.26
CA ALA A 136 -3.30 6.66 1.96
C ALA A 136 -3.80 6.76 3.41
N SER A 137 -4.40 7.91 3.78
CA SER A 137 -4.86 8.15 5.16
C SER A 137 -6.17 7.44 5.50
N GLY A 138 -7.02 7.17 4.49
CA GLY A 138 -8.39 6.67 4.71
C GLY A 138 -9.35 7.71 5.31
N ASN A 139 -8.92 8.96 5.45
CA ASN A 139 -9.73 10.04 6.01
C ASN A 139 -10.43 10.84 4.91
N GLY A 140 -11.70 10.51 4.63
CA GLY A 140 -12.48 11.19 3.60
C GLY A 140 -12.74 12.68 3.84
N ALA A 141 -12.58 13.17 5.07
CA ALA A 141 -12.75 14.59 5.40
C ALA A 141 -11.61 15.47 4.84
N LEU A 142 -10.49 14.88 4.42
CA LEU A 142 -9.36 15.62 3.85
C LEU A 142 -9.57 16.03 2.39
N LEU A 143 -10.58 15.51 1.70
CA LEU A 143 -10.69 15.64 0.24
C LEU A 143 -10.73 17.10 -0.24
N ASP A 144 -11.48 17.97 0.43
CA ASP A 144 -11.49 19.41 0.13
C ASP A 144 -10.13 20.08 0.35
N THR A 145 -9.44 19.69 1.42
CA THR A 145 -8.08 20.17 1.69
C THR A 145 -7.13 19.75 0.58
N LEU A 146 -7.18 18.47 0.16
CA LEU A 146 -6.30 17.95 -0.91
C LEU A 146 -6.60 18.61 -2.26
N ILE A 147 -7.87 18.82 -2.59
CA ILE A 147 -8.28 19.58 -3.79
C ILE A 147 -7.71 21.01 -3.73
N GLY A 148 -7.71 21.65 -2.56
CA GLY A 148 -7.09 22.97 -2.38
C GLY A 148 -5.57 22.96 -2.61
N ARG A 149 -4.90 21.83 -2.44
CA ARG A 149 -3.44 21.67 -2.54
C ARG A 149 -2.95 21.29 -3.93
N ILE A 150 -3.79 20.75 -4.83
CA ILE A 150 -3.33 20.40 -6.18
C ILE A 150 -3.08 21.62 -7.06
N ALA A 151 -2.22 21.46 -8.03
CA ALA A 151 -2.11 22.37 -9.17
C ALA A 151 -3.38 22.36 -10.04
N LYS A 152 -3.53 23.32 -10.94
CA LYS A 152 -4.59 23.23 -11.96
C LYS A 152 -4.37 22.00 -12.85
N GLY A 153 -5.41 21.18 -13.04
CA GLY A 153 -5.33 19.90 -13.75
C GLY A 153 -4.64 18.77 -12.94
N GLY A 154 -4.33 19.03 -11.67
CA GLY A 154 -3.75 18.02 -10.79
C GLY A 154 -4.70 16.91 -10.39
N GLU A 155 -4.16 15.86 -9.81
CA GLU A 155 -4.89 14.64 -9.45
C GLU A 155 -4.81 14.35 -7.95
N VAL A 156 -5.92 13.90 -7.37
CA VAL A 156 -5.96 13.22 -6.07
C VAL A 156 -6.26 11.75 -6.30
N VAL A 157 -5.33 10.89 -5.92
CA VAL A 157 -5.45 9.44 -6.00
C VAL A 157 -5.87 8.92 -4.63
N LEU A 158 -7.05 8.35 -4.55
CA LEU A 158 -7.59 7.72 -3.35
C LEU A 158 -7.06 6.29 -3.28
N ALA A 159 -5.96 6.10 -2.58
CA ALA A 159 -5.29 4.81 -2.40
C ALA A 159 -5.60 4.17 -1.04
N GLY A 160 -6.15 4.93 -0.09
CA GLY A 160 -6.65 4.44 1.19
C GLY A 160 -7.99 3.71 1.07
N PHE A 161 -8.47 3.16 2.19
CA PHE A 161 -9.79 2.56 2.27
C PHE A 161 -10.74 3.48 3.04
N TYR A 162 -11.88 3.83 2.44
CA TYR A 162 -12.85 4.78 2.98
C TYR A 162 -14.16 4.07 3.23
N THR A 163 -14.63 4.09 4.48
CA THR A 163 -15.86 3.39 4.90
C THR A 163 -17.13 4.19 4.72
N ALA A 164 -17.01 5.52 4.57
CA ALA A 164 -18.13 6.43 4.39
C ALA A 164 -18.13 7.03 2.97
N PRO A 165 -19.28 7.48 2.46
CA PRO A 165 -19.34 8.23 1.22
C PRO A 165 -18.44 9.46 1.25
N LEU A 166 -17.69 9.66 0.16
CA LEU A 166 -16.84 10.83 -0.01
C LEU A 166 -17.65 12.00 -0.59
N SER A 167 -17.39 13.19 -0.11
CA SER A 167 -17.98 14.43 -0.62
C SER A 167 -16.92 15.52 -0.73
N PHE A 168 -17.11 16.46 -1.64
CA PHE A 168 -16.25 17.61 -1.82
C PHE A 168 -17.02 18.82 -2.34
N ALA A 169 -16.48 20.01 -2.11
CA ALA A 169 -17.01 21.25 -2.63
C ALA A 169 -16.69 21.37 -4.14
N PHE A 170 -17.73 21.38 -4.98
CA PHE A 170 -17.56 21.45 -6.44
C PHE A 170 -16.83 22.70 -6.94
N PRO A 171 -17.12 23.95 -6.46
CA PRO A 171 -16.49 25.14 -7.02
C PRO A 171 -14.96 25.16 -6.96
N PRO A 172 -14.30 24.83 -5.84
CA PRO A 172 -12.84 24.70 -5.82
C PRO A 172 -12.32 23.62 -6.77
N ALA A 173 -12.97 22.46 -6.82
CA ALA A 173 -12.57 21.37 -7.71
C ALA A 173 -12.71 21.77 -9.19
N PHE A 174 -13.78 22.48 -9.54
CA PHE A 174 -14.00 23.03 -10.89
C PHE A 174 -12.90 24.03 -11.28
N MET A 175 -12.57 24.98 -10.40
CA MET A 175 -11.52 25.98 -10.67
C MET A 175 -10.13 25.35 -10.84
N LYS A 176 -9.88 24.25 -10.15
CA LYS A 176 -8.63 23.47 -10.26
C LYS A 176 -8.65 22.50 -11.46
N GLU A 177 -9.80 22.27 -12.11
CA GLU A 177 -9.95 21.16 -13.07
C GLU A 177 -9.46 19.85 -12.45
N ALA A 178 -9.86 19.60 -11.18
CA ALA A 178 -9.37 18.51 -10.38
C ALA A 178 -9.71 17.14 -10.97
N ARG A 179 -8.75 16.25 -10.97
CA ARG A 179 -8.97 14.83 -11.29
C ARG A 179 -8.99 14.03 -9.99
N LEU A 180 -10.00 13.15 -9.88
CA LEU A 180 -10.11 12.22 -8.75
C LEU A 180 -10.06 10.80 -9.31
N ARG A 181 -9.15 10.00 -8.77
CA ARG A 181 -8.98 8.61 -9.17
C ARG A 181 -8.99 7.70 -7.96
N VAL A 182 -9.68 6.59 -8.06
CA VAL A 182 -9.67 5.53 -7.05
C VAL A 182 -8.67 4.46 -7.50
N ALA A 183 -7.81 4.04 -6.61
CA ALA A 183 -6.89 2.92 -6.83
C ALA A 183 -7.19 1.84 -5.80
N ALA A 184 -7.33 0.61 -6.27
CA ALA A 184 -7.65 -0.52 -5.40
C ALA A 184 -7.01 -1.80 -5.89
N GLU A 185 -6.66 -2.66 -4.93
CA GLU A 185 -6.12 -3.99 -5.18
C GLU A 185 -4.80 -3.97 -5.99
N TRP A 186 -4.53 -5.02 -6.72
CA TRP A 186 -3.36 -5.21 -7.57
C TRP A 186 -3.62 -6.34 -8.56
N THR A 187 -2.84 -6.40 -9.63
CA THR A 187 -2.86 -7.44 -10.65
C THR A 187 -1.69 -8.42 -10.46
N HIS A 188 -1.72 -9.55 -11.15
CA HIS A 188 -0.58 -10.47 -11.17
C HIS A 188 0.72 -9.79 -11.64
N ASP A 189 0.62 -8.89 -12.62
CA ASP A 189 1.77 -8.16 -13.14
C ASP A 189 2.32 -7.18 -12.10
N ASP A 190 1.45 -6.56 -11.30
CA ASP A 190 1.88 -5.70 -10.19
C ASP A 190 2.64 -6.50 -9.14
N LEU A 191 2.14 -7.67 -8.78
CA LEU A 191 2.82 -8.55 -7.82
C LEU A 191 4.16 -9.04 -8.35
N ALA A 192 4.22 -9.47 -9.59
CA ALA A 192 5.45 -9.95 -10.22
C ALA A 192 6.51 -8.84 -10.31
N ALA A 193 6.12 -7.65 -10.75
CA ALA A 193 7.02 -6.50 -10.84
C ALA A 193 7.48 -6.03 -9.45
N THR A 194 6.59 -6.02 -8.47
CA THR A 194 6.93 -5.65 -7.08
C THR A 194 7.92 -6.64 -6.49
N ARG A 195 7.68 -7.93 -6.68
CA ARG A 195 8.60 -8.99 -6.25
C ARG A 195 9.98 -8.80 -6.87
N ALA A 196 10.06 -8.53 -8.17
CA ALA A 196 11.33 -8.27 -8.86
C ALA A 196 12.08 -7.05 -8.28
N LEU A 197 11.37 -5.98 -7.90
CA LEU A 197 11.98 -4.82 -7.23
C LEU A 197 12.56 -5.19 -5.85
N VAL A 198 11.88 -6.05 -5.09
CA VAL A 198 12.39 -6.51 -3.79
C VAL A 198 13.60 -7.44 -3.98
N GLU A 199 13.55 -8.38 -4.93
CA GLU A 199 14.65 -9.28 -5.25
C GLU A 199 15.90 -8.51 -5.72
N ALA A 200 15.72 -7.44 -6.47
CA ALA A 200 16.80 -6.56 -6.90
C ALA A 200 17.31 -5.61 -5.81
N GLY A 201 16.69 -5.58 -4.62
CA GLY A 201 17.01 -4.64 -3.55
C GLY A 201 16.60 -3.19 -3.83
N ALA A 202 15.88 -2.93 -4.93
CA ALA A 202 15.39 -1.60 -5.29
C ALA A 202 14.22 -1.16 -4.40
N LEU A 203 13.38 -2.09 -3.96
CA LEU A 203 12.34 -1.86 -2.96
C LEU A 203 12.70 -2.59 -1.67
N ARG A 204 12.83 -1.86 -0.59
CA ARG A 204 13.07 -2.40 0.74
C ARG A 204 11.80 -2.46 1.55
N LEU A 205 11.52 -3.61 2.19
CA LEU A 205 10.33 -3.83 3.02
C LEU A 205 10.62 -3.68 4.52
N ASP A 206 11.90 -3.61 4.90
CA ASP A 206 12.35 -3.52 6.28
C ASP A 206 11.83 -2.27 7.00
N GLY A 207 11.51 -2.43 8.29
CA GLY A 207 10.99 -1.36 9.15
C GLY A 207 9.53 -0.96 8.88
N LEU A 208 8.78 -1.77 8.13
CA LEU A 208 7.34 -1.56 7.89
C LEU A 208 6.47 -2.34 8.87
N ILE A 209 6.98 -3.43 9.44
CA ILE A 209 6.29 -4.19 10.49
C ILE A 209 6.64 -3.55 11.83
N THR A 210 5.63 -3.02 12.51
CA THR A 210 5.80 -2.33 13.80
C THR A 210 5.57 -3.25 14.99
N HIS A 211 4.73 -4.27 14.85
CA HIS A 211 4.36 -5.19 15.94
C HIS A 211 4.40 -6.63 15.44
N THR A 212 4.94 -7.50 16.27
CA THR A 212 4.94 -8.96 16.04
C THR A 212 4.39 -9.63 17.28
N ARG A 213 3.47 -10.58 17.09
CA ARG A 213 2.86 -11.37 18.14
C ARG A 213 2.87 -12.84 17.75
N THR A 214 2.90 -13.72 18.73
CA THR A 214 2.71 -15.16 18.51
C THR A 214 1.25 -15.49 18.25
N ALA A 215 0.96 -16.67 17.71
CA ALA A 215 -0.41 -17.13 17.50
C ALA A 215 -1.21 -17.24 18.80
N ALA A 216 -0.54 -17.46 19.93
CA ALA A 216 -1.19 -17.50 21.25
C ALA A 216 -1.67 -16.12 21.71
N GLU A 217 -1.05 -15.05 21.23
CA GLU A 217 -1.37 -13.65 21.52
C GLU A 217 -2.30 -13.02 20.47
N ALA A 218 -3.00 -13.85 19.67
CA ALA A 218 -3.89 -13.36 18.61
C ALA A 218 -4.95 -12.36 19.08
N PRO A 219 -5.63 -12.51 20.25
CA PRO A 219 -6.58 -11.50 20.72
C PRO A 219 -5.96 -10.13 20.92
N GLU A 220 -4.74 -10.08 21.48
CA GLU A 220 -4.00 -8.82 21.70
C GLU A 220 -3.49 -8.23 20.38
N ALA A 221 -3.08 -9.09 19.43
CA ALA A 221 -2.70 -8.66 18.09
C ALA A 221 -3.86 -7.97 17.35
N TYR A 222 -5.07 -8.54 17.45
CA TYR A 222 -6.27 -7.94 16.88
C TYR A 222 -6.64 -6.62 17.57
N ALA A 223 -6.59 -6.57 18.90
CA ALA A 223 -6.83 -5.32 19.63
C ALA A 223 -5.84 -4.21 19.21
N THR A 224 -4.56 -4.55 19.02
CA THR A 224 -3.55 -3.58 18.55
C THR A 224 -3.79 -3.12 17.10
N ALA A 225 -4.31 -4.01 16.25
CA ALA A 225 -4.50 -3.71 14.83
C ALA A 225 -5.75 -2.85 14.53
N PHE A 226 -6.75 -2.89 15.42
CA PHE A 226 -8.06 -2.25 15.20
C PHE A 226 -8.38 -1.10 16.18
N ASN A 227 -7.47 -0.74 17.06
CA ASN A 227 -7.50 0.46 17.90
C ASN A 227 -6.57 1.53 17.35
#